data_2d1128c034cf0fa188be440dc73e413f
#
_entry.id   2d1128c034cf0fa188be440dc73e413f
#
_cell.length_a   1.000
_cell.length_b   1.000
_cell.length_c   1.000
_cell.angle_alpha   90.00
_cell.angle_beta   90.00
_cell.angle_gamma   90.00
#
_symmetry.space_group_name_H-M   'P 1'
#
loop_
_entity.id
_entity.type
_entity.pdbx_description
1 polymer ?
#
loop_
_entity_poly.entity_id
_entity_poly.type
_entity_poly.pdbx_seq_one_letter_code
_entity_poly.pdbx_strand_id
1 'polypeptide(L)'
;LGEVLVAMKSSRIESGFAKINQGSESWIDPDRVRLIFHQAELGWDIIEEPLEPHEFREKLFSLHVEREGNDGLVVPIDQRFNVQGIGVVGIGYVQSGSIEKHDQIEIVPGGNIGVVRSLQVMDDDVEKADSGDRVGVALRGVDENSLGKGSLIIHHGSDLLTEVTSSTYKLNTTKFQKRILSINDVVHASINLQFKVGRITEIDGELITIDWETPLVVRKDGSGLVIVVQLDAIPMRIFGTISEVSPV
;
A
#
# COMPACT_ATOMS: atom_id res chain seq x y z
N LEU A 1 6.48 -18.28 4.80
CA LEU A 1 5.57 -17.76 5.82
C LEU A 1 6.15 -16.53 6.52
N GLY A 2 7.35 -16.59 7.11
CA GLY A 2 7.92 -15.51 7.92
C GLY A 2 7.97 -14.16 7.23
N GLU A 3 8.46 -14.07 5.99
CA GLU A 3 8.52 -12.82 5.23
C GLU A 3 7.12 -12.21 4.98
N VAL A 4 6.11 -13.05 4.76
CA VAL A 4 4.72 -12.59 4.59
C VAL A 4 4.19 -11.97 5.87
N LEU A 5 4.46 -12.57 7.02
CA LEU A 5 4.04 -12.03 8.32
C LEU A 5 4.76 -10.71 8.64
N VAL A 6 6.04 -10.60 8.30
CA VAL A 6 6.79 -9.34 8.42
C VAL A 6 6.19 -8.28 7.49
N ALA A 7 5.80 -8.64 6.26
CA ALA A 7 5.14 -7.72 5.34
C ALA A 7 3.81 -7.21 5.93
N MET A 8 2.98 -8.10 6.47
CA MET A 8 1.70 -7.75 7.10
C MET A 8 1.90 -6.81 8.28
N LYS A 9 2.86 -7.14 9.19
CA LYS A 9 3.20 -6.27 10.32
C LYS A 9 3.72 -4.91 9.87
N SER A 10 4.63 -4.91 8.89
CA SER A 10 5.17 -3.68 8.31
C SER A 10 4.10 -2.83 7.63
N SER A 11 3.06 -3.45 7.08
CA SER A 11 1.90 -2.77 6.48
C SER A 11 0.85 -2.33 7.51
N ARG A 12 1.12 -2.48 8.82
CA ARG A 12 0.19 -2.17 9.91
C ARG A 12 -1.17 -2.88 9.80
N ILE A 13 -1.16 -4.11 9.27
CA ILE A 13 -2.38 -4.94 9.25
C ILE A 13 -2.57 -5.53 10.66
N GLU A 14 -3.41 -4.89 11.45
CA GLU A 14 -3.57 -5.23 12.88
C GLU A 14 -4.60 -6.32 13.10
N SER A 15 -5.64 -6.38 12.27
CA SER A 15 -6.74 -7.32 12.40
C SER A 15 -6.64 -8.45 11.38
N GLY A 16 -6.82 -9.69 11.83
CA GLY A 16 -6.79 -10.86 10.97
C GLY A 16 -6.90 -12.17 11.76
N PHE A 17 -6.97 -13.26 11.03
CA PHE A 17 -6.82 -14.61 11.58
C PHE A 17 -6.12 -15.51 10.57
N ALA A 18 -5.49 -16.57 11.04
CA ALA A 18 -4.88 -17.58 10.20
C ALA A 18 -5.61 -18.91 10.36
N LYS A 19 -6.01 -19.50 9.24
CA LYS A 19 -6.61 -20.84 9.20
C LYS A 19 -5.55 -21.85 8.81
N ILE A 20 -5.31 -22.84 9.66
CA ILE A 20 -4.45 -23.97 9.34
C ILE A 20 -5.28 -24.99 8.56
N ASN A 21 -4.90 -25.25 7.32
CA ASN A 21 -5.47 -26.32 6.52
C ASN A 21 -4.48 -27.49 6.53
N GLN A 22 -4.82 -28.53 7.30
CA GLN A 22 -4.04 -29.76 7.31
C GLN A 22 -4.22 -30.50 5.97
N GLY A 23 -3.10 -30.79 5.31
CA GLY A 23 -3.10 -31.60 4.09
C GLY A 23 -3.01 -33.10 4.41
N SER A 24 -3.42 -33.93 3.44
CA SER A 24 -3.29 -35.39 3.58
C SER A 24 -1.85 -35.89 3.62
N GLU A 25 -0.92 -35.10 3.06
CA GLU A 25 0.50 -35.49 2.92
C GLU A 25 1.45 -34.69 3.83
N SER A 26 0.97 -33.64 4.48
CA SER A 26 1.81 -32.81 5.33
C SER A 26 1.04 -32.31 6.55
N TRP A 27 1.56 -32.60 7.72
CA TRP A 27 1.04 -32.06 8.96
C TRP A 27 1.73 -30.74 9.29
N ILE A 28 0.94 -29.74 9.61
CA ILE A 28 1.41 -28.41 10.04
C ILE A 28 1.27 -28.34 11.55
N ASP A 29 2.38 -28.16 12.25
CA ASP A 29 2.41 -27.98 13.70
C ASP A 29 1.80 -26.63 14.11
N PRO A 30 0.63 -26.62 14.80
CA PRO A 30 -0.04 -25.38 15.21
C PRO A 30 0.81 -24.55 16.18
N ASP A 31 1.55 -25.20 17.08
CA ASP A 31 2.36 -24.49 18.07
C ASP A 31 3.53 -23.75 17.39
N ARG A 32 4.09 -24.35 16.36
CA ARG A 32 5.11 -23.69 15.54
C ARG A 32 4.52 -22.49 14.78
N VAL A 33 3.29 -22.59 14.28
CA VAL A 33 2.61 -21.46 13.65
C VAL A 33 2.40 -20.34 14.65
N ARG A 34 1.86 -20.65 15.84
CA ARG A 34 1.66 -19.65 16.93
C ARG A 34 2.97 -18.96 17.29
N LEU A 35 4.04 -19.73 17.43
CA LEU A 35 5.36 -19.18 17.74
C LEU A 35 5.83 -18.17 16.68
N ILE A 36 5.66 -18.49 15.39
CA ILE A 36 6.06 -17.61 14.29
C ILE A 36 5.21 -16.33 14.27
N PHE A 37 3.89 -16.43 14.51
CA PHE A 37 3.01 -15.27 14.62
C PHE A 37 3.38 -14.38 15.81
N HIS A 38 3.65 -14.98 16.96
CA HIS A 38 4.10 -14.26 18.15
C HIS A 38 5.45 -13.55 17.90
N GLN A 39 6.39 -14.21 17.25
CA GLN A 39 7.67 -13.60 16.87
C GLN A 39 7.51 -12.43 15.90
N ALA A 40 6.53 -12.52 14.98
CA ALA A 40 6.19 -11.45 14.06
C ALA A 40 5.34 -10.32 14.69
N GLU A 41 5.02 -10.45 16.00
CA GLU A 41 4.18 -9.49 16.73
C GLU A 41 2.78 -9.31 16.11
N LEU A 42 2.25 -10.37 15.53
CA LEU A 42 0.88 -10.46 15.03
C LEU A 42 0.02 -11.22 16.03
N GLY A 43 -0.86 -10.52 16.72
CA GLY A 43 -1.78 -11.08 17.72
C GLY A 43 -3.03 -11.72 17.12
N TRP A 44 -2.91 -12.35 15.94
CA TRP A 44 -4.04 -12.92 15.23
C TRP A 44 -4.43 -14.30 15.77
N ASP A 45 -5.73 -14.61 15.74
CA ASP A 45 -6.22 -15.94 16.06
C ASP A 45 -5.70 -16.99 15.09
N ILE A 46 -5.27 -18.13 15.64
CA ILE A 46 -4.91 -19.31 14.84
C ILE A 46 -6.04 -20.34 14.97
N ILE A 47 -6.69 -20.63 13.85
CA ILE A 47 -7.83 -21.54 13.78
C ILE A 47 -7.36 -22.89 13.24
N GLU A 48 -7.49 -23.92 14.04
CA GLU A 48 -7.09 -25.27 13.69
C GLU A 48 -8.25 -26.10 13.17
N GLU A 49 -9.43 -25.94 13.80
CA GLU A 49 -10.63 -26.71 13.47
C GLU A 49 -11.18 -26.32 12.10
N PRO A 50 -11.78 -27.27 11.37
CA PRO A 50 -12.51 -26.95 10.15
C PRO A 50 -13.54 -25.87 10.40
N LEU A 51 -13.64 -24.90 9.49
CA LEU A 51 -14.69 -23.88 9.50
C LEU A 51 -15.65 -24.15 8.35
N GLU A 52 -16.94 -24.16 8.66
CA GLU A 52 -17.98 -24.15 7.65
C GLU A 52 -17.99 -22.77 6.92
N PRO A 53 -18.41 -22.72 5.65
CA PRO A 53 -18.39 -21.47 4.87
C PRO A 53 -19.12 -20.31 5.54
N HIS A 54 -20.19 -20.55 6.28
CA HIS A 54 -20.92 -19.51 7.00
C HIS A 54 -20.13 -18.99 8.21
N GLU A 55 -19.50 -19.87 8.99
CA GLU A 55 -18.66 -19.50 10.14
C GLU A 55 -17.44 -18.68 9.69
N PHE A 56 -16.82 -19.08 8.57
CA PHE A 56 -15.72 -18.33 7.97
C PHE A 56 -16.16 -16.93 7.57
N ARG A 57 -17.35 -16.80 6.97
CA ARG A 57 -17.92 -15.50 6.57
C ARG A 57 -18.21 -14.62 7.80
N GLU A 58 -18.85 -15.18 8.83
CA GLU A 58 -19.12 -14.45 10.08
C GLU A 58 -17.83 -13.94 10.72
N LYS A 59 -16.78 -14.79 10.74
CA LYS A 59 -15.49 -14.40 11.29
C LYS A 59 -14.83 -13.29 10.46
N LEU A 60 -14.94 -13.33 9.14
CA LEU A 60 -14.46 -12.22 8.29
C LEU A 60 -15.20 -10.92 8.59
N PHE A 61 -16.53 -10.96 8.72
CA PHE A 61 -17.31 -9.76 9.03
C PHE A 61 -17.11 -9.24 10.47
N SER A 62 -16.64 -10.09 11.38
CA SER A 62 -16.30 -9.66 12.74
C SER A 62 -14.96 -8.93 12.84
N LEU A 63 -14.12 -8.97 11.81
CA LEU A 63 -12.88 -8.21 11.79
C LEU A 63 -13.19 -6.72 11.74
N HIS A 64 -12.70 -6.00 12.73
CA HIS A 64 -12.79 -4.55 12.74
C HIS A 64 -11.62 -3.98 11.95
N VAL A 65 -11.92 -3.16 10.95
CA VAL A 65 -10.92 -2.44 10.15
C VAL A 65 -11.16 -0.96 10.36
N GLU A 66 -10.19 -0.30 10.98
CA GLU A 66 -10.20 1.16 11.04
C GLU A 66 -9.91 1.71 9.64
N ARG A 67 -10.78 2.61 9.19
CA ARG A 67 -10.58 3.32 7.92
C ARG A 67 -9.81 4.61 8.21
N GLU A 68 -8.83 4.92 7.40
CA GLU A 68 -8.15 6.22 7.48
C GLU A 68 -9.15 7.36 7.32
N GLY A 69 -8.94 8.43 8.07
CA GLY A 69 -9.86 9.56 8.15
C GLY A 69 -9.99 10.35 6.85
N ASN A 70 -10.71 11.47 6.93
CA ASN A 70 -11.11 12.27 5.78
C ASN A 70 -10.05 13.33 5.39
N ASP A 71 -8.78 12.97 5.39
CA ASP A 71 -7.65 13.89 5.20
C ASP A 71 -7.35 14.22 3.72
N GLY A 72 -8.38 14.20 2.90
CA GLY A 72 -8.30 14.44 1.46
C GLY A 72 -8.22 13.16 0.63
N LEU A 73 -8.62 13.28 -0.63
CA LEU A 73 -8.72 12.15 -1.55
C LEU A 73 -7.34 11.64 -1.96
N VAL A 74 -7.12 10.32 -1.80
CA VAL A 74 -6.01 9.59 -2.41
C VAL A 74 -6.52 8.25 -2.92
N VAL A 75 -6.44 8.01 -4.23
CA VAL A 75 -6.79 6.74 -4.87
C VAL A 75 -5.58 6.19 -5.62
N PRO A 76 -4.79 5.28 -5.02
CA PRO A 76 -3.74 4.55 -5.74
C PRO A 76 -4.34 3.66 -6.82
N ILE A 77 -3.79 3.72 -8.02
CA ILE A 77 -4.25 2.96 -9.18
C ILE A 77 -3.43 1.68 -9.32
N ASP A 78 -4.12 0.55 -9.37
CA ASP A 78 -3.56 -0.77 -9.60
C ASP A 78 -3.52 -1.15 -11.08
N GLN A 79 -4.61 -0.86 -11.79
CA GLN A 79 -4.77 -1.22 -13.21
C GLN A 79 -5.42 -0.09 -13.99
N ARG A 80 -5.13 -0.05 -15.28
CA ARG A 80 -5.84 0.82 -16.22
C ARG A 80 -6.24 0.06 -17.47
N PHE A 81 -7.30 0.52 -18.11
CA PHE A 81 -7.69 0.06 -19.44
C PHE A 81 -8.53 1.12 -20.15
N ASN A 82 -8.61 1.01 -21.47
CA ASN A 82 -9.47 1.85 -22.30
C ASN A 82 -10.75 1.11 -22.62
N VAL A 83 -11.88 1.77 -22.40
CA VAL A 83 -13.21 1.25 -22.76
C VAL A 83 -13.77 2.09 -23.90
N GLN A 84 -14.11 1.44 -25.02
CA GLN A 84 -14.66 2.12 -26.17
C GLN A 84 -15.95 2.88 -25.79
N GLY A 85 -16.00 4.17 -26.12
CA GLY A 85 -17.13 5.05 -25.78
C GLY A 85 -17.15 5.57 -24.32
N ILE A 86 -16.31 5.03 -23.44
CA ILE A 86 -16.19 5.50 -22.05
C ILE A 86 -14.91 6.32 -21.85
N GLY A 87 -13.81 5.86 -22.37
CA GLY A 87 -12.48 6.48 -22.20
C GLY A 87 -11.57 5.68 -21.30
N VAL A 88 -10.66 6.36 -20.63
CA VAL A 88 -9.70 5.77 -19.70
C VAL A 88 -10.39 5.41 -18.39
N VAL A 89 -10.20 4.17 -17.95
CA VAL A 89 -10.70 3.67 -16.66
C VAL A 89 -9.51 3.22 -15.82
N GLY A 90 -9.45 3.73 -14.58
CA GLY A 90 -8.53 3.24 -13.55
C GLY A 90 -9.26 2.37 -12.54
N ILE A 91 -8.64 1.26 -12.14
CA ILE A 91 -9.07 0.49 -10.96
C ILE A 91 -8.07 0.73 -9.85
N GLY A 92 -8.58 1.07 -8.68
CA GLY A 92 -7.78 1.34 -7.50
C GLY A 92 -8.55 1.15 -6.20
N TYR A 93 -8.01 1.72 -5.13
CA TYR A 93 -8.65 1.73 -3.81
C TYR A 93 -8.73 3.17 -3.32
N VAL A 94 -9.86 3.56 -2.77
CA VAL A 94 -9.95 4.84 -2.04
C VAL A 94 -9.21 4.67 -0.72
N GLN A 95 -7.96 5.14 -0.68
CA GLN A 95 -7.13 5.02 0.52
C GLN A 95 -7.55 6.01 1.59
N SER A 96 -7.85 7.26 1.20
CA SER A 96 -8.37 8.29 2.10
C SER A 96 -9.36 9.19 1.36
N GLY A 97 -10.21 9.86 2.12
CA GLY A 97 -11.24 10.75 1.60
C GLY A 97 -12.36 10.02 0.85
N SER A 98 -12.97 10.71 -0.09
CA SER A 98 -14.01 10.18 -0.96
C SER A 98 -13.91 10.78 -2.35
N ILE A 99 -14.46 10.08 -3.35
CA ILE A 99 -14.53 10.51 -4.75
C ILE A 99 -15.96 10.42 -5.23
N GLU A 100 -16.42 11.46 -5.94
CA GLU A 100 -17.79 11.56 -6.47
C GLU A 100 -17.79 11.76 -7.98
N LYS A 101 -18.90 11.43 -8.62
CA LYS A 101 -19.12 11.78 -10.04
C LYS A 101 -19.01 13.29 -10.22
N HIS A 102 -18.40 13.70 -11.34
CA HIS A 102 -18.13 15.10 -11.72
C HIS A 102 -17.04 15.80 -10.93
N ASP A 103 -16.37 15.14 -9.98
CA ASP A 103 -15.19 15.69 -9.34
C ASP A 103 -14.12 16.05 -10.36
N GLN A 104 -13.50 17.21 -10.16
CA GLN A 104 -12.26 17.57 -10.83
C GLN A 104 -11.10 16.91 -10.09
N ILE A 105 -10.35 16.10 -10.81
CA ILE A 105 -9.25 15.33 -10.26
C ILE A 105 -7.93 15.65 -10.96
N GLU A 106 -6.87 15.32 -10.27
CA GLU A 106 -5.51 15.39 -10.78
C GLU A 106 -4.82 14.04 -10.62
N ILE A 107 -4.05 13.64 -11.63
CA ILE A 107 -3.26 12.41 -11.62
C ILE A 107 -1.82 12.77 -11.28
N VAL A 108 -1.29 12.17 -10.24
CA VAL A 108 0.09 12.37 -9.75
C VAL A 108 0.86 11.04 -9.90
N PRO A 109 2.12 11.06 -10.41
CA PRO A 109 2.85 12.21 -10.95
C PRO A 109 2.32 12.68 -12.30
N GLY A 110 2.68 13.91 -12.68
CA GLY A 110 2.45 14.47 -14.00
C GLY A 110 1.37 15.54 -14.08
N GLY A 111 0.53 15.71 -13.05
CA GLY A 111 -0.42 16.84 -12.96
C GLY A 111 -1.55 16.84 -14.01
N ASN A 112 -1.86 15.71 -14.61
CA ASN A 112 -2.95 15.63 -15.59
C ASN A 112 -4.30 15.83 -14.92
N ILE A 113 -5.04 16.82 -15.37
CA ILE A 113 -6.36 17.17 -14.83
C ILE A 113 -7.46 16.49 -15.64
N GLY A 114 -8.44 15.94 -14.95
CA GLY A 114 -9.59 15.30 -15.54
C GLY A 114 -10.85 15.46 -14.71
N VAL A 115 -11.91 14.86 -15.21
CA VAL A 115 -13.22 14.84 -14.53
C VAL A 115 -13.70 13.41 -14.42
N VAL A 116 -14.19 13.04 -13.23
CA VAL A 116 -14.82 11.74 -12.99
C VAL A 116 -16.12 11.65 -13.78
N ARG A 117 -16.19 10.71 -14.73
CA ARG A 117 -17.35 10.46 -15.55
C ARG A 117 -18.34 9.50 -14.88
N SER A 118 -17.83 8.41 -14.34
CA SER A 118 -18.61 7.41 -13.62
C SER A 118 -17.73 6.65 -12.64
N LEU A 119 -18.36 6.07 -11.64
CA LEU A 119 -17.72 5.26 -10.60
C LEU A 119 -18.43 3.91 -10.51
N GLN A 120 -17.67 2.87 -10.25
CA GLN A 120 -18.18 1.53 -9.96
C GLN A 120 -17.52 0.98 -8.69
N VAL A 121 -18.32 0.43 -7.80
CA VAL A 121 -17.87 -0.30 -6.60
C VAL A 121 -18.56 -1.66 -6.62
N MET A 122 -17.79 -2.75 -6.55
CA MET A 122 -18.29 -4.13 -6.65
C MET A 122 -19.19 -4.39 -7.87
N ASP A 123 -18.79 -3.85 -9.02
CA ASP A 123 -19.50 -3.91 -10.30
C ASP A 123 -20.82 -3.12 -10.38
N ASP A 124 -21.22 -2.45 -9.32
CA ASP A 124 -22.37 -1.57 -9.30
C ASP A 124 -21.99 -0.10 -9.58
N ASP A 125 -22.79 0.59 -10.39
CA ASP A 125 -22.64 2.02 -10.62
C ASP A 125 -23.01 2.80 -9.36
N VAL A 126 -22.12 3.69 -8.91
CA VAL A 126 -22.31 4.51 -7.71
C VAL A 126 -22.10 5.99 -8.01
N GLU A 127 -22.70 6.86 -7.21
CA GLU A 127 -22.46 8.30 -7.27
C GLU A 127 -21.20 8.70 -6.50
N LYS A 128 -20.84 7.91 -5.47
CA LYS A 128 -19.75 8.18 -4.54
C LYS A 128 -19.05 6.88 -4.13
N ALA A 129 -17.73 6.95 -3.93
CA ALA A 129 -16.96 5.91 -3.27
C ALA A 129 -16.16 6.51 -2.10
N ASP A 130 -16.11 5.79 -0.99
CA ASP A 130 -15.50 6.22 0.25
C ASP A 130 -14.23 5.41 0.58
N SER A 131 -13.44 5.91 1.53
CA SER A 131 -12.24 5.23 2.03
C SER A 131 -12.51 3.76 2.34
N GLY A 132 -11.67 2.87 1.82
CA GLY A 132 -11.78 1.42 1.90
C GLY A 132 -12.46 0.75 0.72
N ASP A 133 -13.12 1.51 -0.17
CA ASP A 133 -13.75 0.93 -1.36
C ASP A 133 -12.71 0.63 -2.46
N ARG A 134 -12.86 -0.53 -3.09
CA ARG A 134 -12.23 -0.78 -4.38
C ARG A 134 -13.09 -0.17 -5.47
N VAL A 135 -12.52 0.75 -6.22
CA VAL A 135 -13.28 1.59 -7.17
C VAL A 135 -12.73 1.48 -8.58
N GLY A 136 -13.64 1.38 -9.55
CA GLY A 136 -13.39 1.66 -10.95
C GLY A 136 -13.76 3.11 -11.26
N VAL A 137 -12.80 3.91 -11.72
CA VAL A 137 -12.97 5.34 -12.01
C VAL A 137 -12.84 5.57 -13.50
N ALA A 138 -13.93 5.87 -14.18
CA ALA A 138 -13.90 6.32 -15.58
C ALA A 138 -13.62 7.82 -15.64
N LEU A 139 -12.60 8.19 -16.39
CA LEU A 139 -12.10 9.56 -16.48
C LEU A 139 -12.34 10.17 -17.86
N ARG A 140 -12.56 11.47 -17.89
CA ARG A 140 -12.67 12.30 -19.10
C ARG A 140 -11.65 13.42 -19.04
N GLY A 141 -11.03 13.71 -20.19
CA GLY A 141 -10.06 14.81 -20.29
C GLY A 141 -8.63 14.45 -19.87
N VAL A 142 -8.36 13.19 -19.50
CA VAL A 142 -7.01 12.71 -19.17
C VAL A 142 -6.35 12.00 -20.35
N ASP A 143 -5.03 12.14 -20.44
CA ASP A 143 -4.23 11.31 -21.34
C ASP A 143 -4.14 9.89 -20.79
N GLU A 144 -4.36 8.88 -21.64
CA GLU A 144 -4.30 7.47 -21.23
C GLU A 144 -2.94 7.08 -20.65
N ASN A 145 -1.86 7.70 -21.10
CA ASN A 145 -0.51 7.42 -20.62
C ASN A 145 -0.20 8.05 -19.25
N SER A 146 -1.02 8.99 -18.79
CA SER A 146 -0.85 9.61 -17.47
C SER A 146 -1.34 8.70 -16.33
N LEU A 147 -2.21 7.74 -16.63
CA LEU A 147 -2.75 6.82 -15.64
C LEU A 147 -2.07 5.46 -15.77
N GLY A 148 -1.58 4.92 -14.69
CA GLY A 148 -0.92 3.61 -14.64
C GLY A 148 -0.78 3.09 -13.23
N LYS A 149 -0.22 1.88 -13.09
CA LYS A 149 0.04 1.31 -11.76
C LYS A 149 0.96 2.23 -10.95
N GLY A 150 0.52 2.57 -9.74
CA GLY A 150 1.21 3.49 -8.84
C GLY A 150 0.97 4.98 -9.12
N SER A 151 0.15 5.33 -10.14
CA SER A 151 -0.42 6.67 -10.22
C SER A 151 -1.43 6.89 -9.12
N LEU A 152 -1.54 8.12 -8.64
CA LEU A 152 -2.49 8.50 -7.59
C LEU A 152 -3.50 9.49 -8.17
N ILE A 153 -4.77 9.29 -7.87
CA ILE A 153 -5.82 10.28 -8.15
C ILE A 153 -6.07 11.07 -6.87
N ILE A 154 -6.04 12.39 -6.97
CA ILE A 154 -6.36 13.34 -5.91
C ILE A 154 -7.39 14.36 -6.41
N HIS A 155 -8.04 15.11 -5.53
CA HIS A 155 -8.83 16.26 -5.98
C HIS A 155 -7.92 17.32 -6.59
N HIS A 156 -8.35 17.92 -7.70
CA HIS A 156 -7.61 19.00 -8.34
C HIS A 156 -7.42 20.19 -7.41
N GLY A 157 -6.19 20.72 -7.39
CA GLY A 157 -5.81 21.82 -6.49
C GLY A 157 -5.58 21.40 -5.05
N SER A 158 -5.56 20.09 -4.75
CA SER A 158 -5.17 19.57 -3.45
C SER A 158 -3.68 19.74 -3.24
N ASP A 159 -3.30 20.29 -2.08
CA ASP A 159 -1.88 20.45 -1.66
C ASP A 159 -1.40 19.28 -0.79
N LEU A 160 -1.99 18.10 -0.98
CA LEU A 160 -1.81 16.94 -0.11
C LEU A 160 -0.50 16.19 -0.37
N LEU A 161 -0.10 16.08 -1.63
CA LEU A 161 1.03 15.27 -2.09
C LEU A 161 2.18 16.13 -2.63
N THR A 162 3.37 15.57 -2.57
CA THR A 162 4.58 16.15 -3.19
C THR A 162 5.41 15.06 -3.83
N GLU A 163 6.17 15.43 -4.85
CA GLU A 163 7.17 14.58 -5.49
C GLU A 163 8.55 14.88 -4.88
N VAL A 164 9.25 13.84 -4.45
CA VAL A 164 10.59 13.96 -3.89
C VAL A 164 11.59 13.11 -4.68
N THR A 165 12.73 13.68 -4.99
CA THR A 165 13.85 13.00 -5.66
C THR A 165 14.92 12.54 -4.69
N SER A 166 14.95 13.13 -3.51
CA SER A 166 15.78 12.74 -2.38
C SER A 166 15.03 12.93 -1.08
N SER A 167 15.30 12.12 -0.08
CA SER A 167 14.59 12.20 1.19
C SER A 167 15.42 11.58 2.31
N THR A 168 15.39 12.22 3.48
CA THR A 168 16.00 11.67 4.69
C THR A 168 14.94 11.09 5.58
N TYR A 169 15.17 9.87 6.05
CA TYR A 169 14.20 9.08 6.80
C TYR A 169 14.79 8.48 8.06
N LYS A 170 13.96 8.34 9.08
CA LYS A 170 14.23 7.42 10.17
C LYS A 170 13.74 6.02 9.78
N LEU A 171 14.68 5.06 9.66
CA LEU A 171 14.38 3.68 9.32
C LEU A 171 14.11 2.85 10.58
N ASN A 172 12.92 2.32 10.70
CA ASN A 172 12.55 1.32 11.71
C ASN A 172 12.80 -0.08 11.15
N THR A 173 13.99 -0.62 11.40
CA THR A 173 14.39 -1.94 10.88
C THR A 173 13.58 -3.06 11.53
N THR A 174 13.18 -4.07 10.74
CA THR A 174 12.51 -5.25 11.30
C THR A 174 13.46 -6.09 12.13
N LYS A 175 12.96 -6.73 13.19
CA LYS A 175 13.77 -7.58 14.08
C LYS A 175 14.43 -8.78 13.38
N PHE A 176 13.89 -9.19 12.25
CA PHE A 176 14.38 -10.34 11.48
C PHE A 176 15.43 -9.97 10.45
N GLN A 177 15.61 -8.67 10.19
CA GLN A 177 16.64 -8.23 9.25
C GLN A 177 17.99 -8.24 9.95
N LYS A 178 18.93 -9.01 9.36
CA LYS A 178 20.30 -9.13 9.87
C LYS A 178 21.31 -8.36 9.03
N ARG A 179 20.92 -7.97 7.83
CA ARG A 179 21.77 -7.19 6.95
C ARG A 179 21.77 -5.72 7.42
N ILE A 180 22.93 -5.11 7.40
CA ILE A 180 23.12 -3.69 7.69
C ILE A 180 23.19 -2.96 6.35
N LEU A 181 22.43 -1.86 6.22
CA LEU A 181 22.52 -1.01 5.04
C LEU A 181 23.84 -0.24 5.01
N SER A 182 24.33 -0.01 3.81
CA SER A 182 25.57 0.72 3.55
C SER A 182 25.32 1.82 2.49
N ILE A 183 26.18 2.83 2.48
CA ILE A 183 26.18 3.85 1.43
C ILE A 183 26.37 3.15 0.07
N ASN A 184 25.63 3.60 -0.93
CA ASN A 184 25.48 3.02 -2.27
C ASN A 184 24.62 1.75 -2.37
N ASP A 185 24.08 1.21 -1.29
CA ASP A 185 23.09 0.14 -1.39
C ASP A 185 21.88 0.60 -2.19
N VAL A 186 21.38 -0.31 -3.05
CA VAL A 186 20.13 -0.11 -3.78
C VAL A 186 18.99 -0.63 -2.92
N VAL A 187 17.98 0.21 -2.74
CA VAL A 187 16.75 -0.11 -2.00
C VAL A 187 15.52 0.22 -2.84
N HIS A 188 14.39 -0.30 -2.43
CA HIS A 188 13.12 -0.01 -3.07
C HIS A 188 12.14 0.52 -2.03
N ALA A 189 11.41 1.60 -2.35
CA ALA A 189 10.28 2.06 -1.56
C ALA A 189 8.98 1.49 -2.11
N SER A 190 8.17 0.91 -1.22
CA SER A 190 6.79 0.51 -1.52
C SER A 190 5.84 1.42 -0.73
N ILE A 191 5.07 2.23 -1.43
CA ILE A 191 4.04 3.12 -0.89
C ILE A 191 2.94 3.35 -1.93
N ASN A 192 1.68 3.24 -1.55
CA ASN A 192 0.54 3.57 -2.41
C ASN A 192 0.62 2.93 -3.82
N LEU A 193 0.96 1.64 -3.88
CA LEU A 193 1.21 0.88 -5.11
C LEU A 193 2.40 1.38 -5.96
N GLN A 194 3.09 2.42 -5.54
CA GLN A 194 4.39 2.79 -6.11
C GLN A 194 5.43 1.77 -5.66
N PHE A 195 6.37 1.47 -6.54
CA PHE A 195 7.55 0.67 -6.23
C PHE A 195 8.75 1.33 -6.89
N LYS A 196 9.46 2.14 -6.13
CA LYS A 196 10.51 3.04 -6.64
C LYS A 196 11.89 2.58 -6.19
N VAL A 197 12.84 2.65 -7.13
CA VAL A 197 14.26 2.34 -6.87
C VAL A 197 14.94 3.59 -6.32
N GLY A 198 15.76 3.40 -5.30
CA GLY A 198 16.60 4.45 -4.74
C GLY A 198 17.95 3.91 -4.31
N ARG A 199 18.86 4.82 -4.07
CA ARG A 199 20.22 4.55 -3.62
C ARG A 199 20.49 5.31 -2.33
N ILE A 200 21.06 4.63 -1.35
CA ILE A 200 21.46 5.25 -0.08
C ILE A 200 22.68 6.13 -0.34
N THR A 201 22.57 7.41 -0.03
CA THR A 201 23.64 8.40 -0.20
C THR A 201 24.28 8.81 1.12
N GLU A 202 23.51 8.73 2.23
CA GLU A 202 24.03 9.07 3.56
C GLU A 202 23.39 8.16 4.62
N ILE A 203 24.14 7.88 5.68
CA ILE A 203 23.68 7.18 6.88
C ILE A 203 24.23 7.93 8.10
N ASP A 204 23.33 8.44 8.93
CA ASP A 204 23.66 9.11 10.20
C ASP A 204 22.81 8.49 11.33
N GLY A 205 23.40 7.52 12.04
CA GLY A 205 22.71 6.74 13.07
C GLY A 205 21.51 5.97 12.50
N GLU A 206 20.31 6.34 12.94
CA GLU A 206 19.05 5.75 12.46
C GLU A 206 18.48 6.46 11.23
N LEU A 207 19.09 7.58 10.82
CA LEU A 207 18.67 8.33 9.65
C LEU A 207 19.38 7.83 8.40
N ILE A 208 18.64 7.67 7.34
CA ILE A 208 19.15 7.34 6.02
C ILE A 208 18.65 8.34 5.00
N THR A 209 19.53 8.81 4.13
CA THR A 209 19.18 9.62 2.97
C THR A 209 19.19 8.73 1.74
N ILE A 210 18.10 8.80 0.97
CA ILE A 210 17.91 8.00 -0.24
C ILE A 210 17.62 8.94 -1.41
N ASP A 211 18.41 8.81 -2.47
CA ASP A 211 18.14 9.44 -3.77
C ASP A 211 17.33 8.46 -4.63
N TRP A 212 16.20 8.94 -5.15
CA TRP A 212 15.27 8.14 -5.96
C TRP A 212 15.59 8.27 -7.45
N GLU A 213 15.67 7.16 -8.17
CA GLU A 213 15.89 7.16 -9.64
C GLU A 213 14.75 7.83 -10.41
N THR A 214 13.54 7.72 -9.88
CA THR A 214 12.35 8.47 -10.33
C THR A 214 11.63 9.03 -9.12
N PRO A 215 11.02 10.21 -9.21
CA PRO A 215 10.38 10.83 -8.07
C PRO A 215 9.42 9.88 -7.33
N LEU A 216 9.51 9.91 -6.01
CA LEU A 216 8.55 9.23 -5.11
C LEU A 216 7.48 10.24 -4.72
N VAL A 217 6.23 9.86 -4.87
CA VAL A 217 5.09 10.69 -4.43
C VAL A 217 4.75 10.34 -3.00
N VAL A 218 4.77 11.33 -2.13
CA VAL A 218 4.52 11.20 -0.69
C VAL A 218 3.58 12.28 -0.19
N ARG A 219 3.01 12.09 0.99
CA ARG A 219 2.21 13.15 1.64
C ARG A 219 3.13 14.24 2.16
N LYS A 220 2.73 15.50 1.99
CA LYS A 220 3.51 16.68 2.45
C LYS A 220 3.62 16.77 3.98
N ASP A 221 2.63 16.25 4.69
CA ASP A 221 2.62 16.21 6.14
C ASP A 221 3.56 15.14 6.74
N GLY A 222 4.27 14.39 5.87
CA GLY A 222 5.15 13.30 6.28
C GLY A 222 4.40 12.04 6.74
N SER A 223 3.06 12.08 6.78
CA SER A 223 2.27 10.89 7.08
C SER A 223 2.32 9.89 5.93
N GLY A 224 2.10 8.66 6.25
CA GLY A 224 2.15 7.58 5.26
C GLY A 224 3.24 6.57 5.61
N LEU A 225 2.95 5.33 5.27
CA LEU A 225 3.82 4.22 5.56
C LEU A 225 4.61 3.85 4.31
N VAL A 226 5.92 4.00 4.38
CA VAL A 226 6.84 3.51 3.34
C VAL A 226 7.51 2.24 3.83
N ILE A 227 7.41 1.16 3.06
CA ILE A 227 8.14 -0.08 3.33
C ILE A 227 9.40 -0.07 2.47
N VAL A 228 10.56 -0.25 3.14
CA VAL A 228 11.85 -0.35 2.47
C VAL A 228 12.19 -1.81 2.23
N VAL A 229 12.48 -2.13 0.97
CA VAL A 229 12.77 -3.48 0.49
C VAL A 229 14.11 -3.50 -0.22
N GLN A 230 14.86 -4.58 -0.05
CA GLN A 230 16.07 -4.86 -0.80
C GLN A 230 15.94 -6.25 -1.45
N LEU A 231 15.79 -6.30 -2.78
CA LEU A 231 15.36 -7.49 -3.51
C LEU A 231 16.37 -8.65 -3.46
N ASP A 232 17.64 -8.34 -3.31
CA ASP A 232 18.75 -9.31 -3.21
C ASP A 232 19.02 -9.77 -1.77
N ALA A 233 18.34 -9.19 -0.77
CA ALA A 233 18.50 -9.57 0.62
C ALA A 233 17.83 -10.93 0.92
N ILE A 234 18.62 -11.91 1.31
CA ILE A 234 18.17 -13.25 1.69
C ILE A 234 18.58 -13.51 3.13
N PRO A 235 17.72 -14.06 3.98
CA PRO A 235 16.39 -14.64 3.74
C PRO A 235 15.22 -13.62 3.85
N MET A 236 15.49 -12.36 4.13
CA MET A 236 14.47 -11.32 4.37
C MET A 236 14.72 -10.11 3.48
N ARG A 237 13.80 -9.85 2.54
CA ARG A 237 13.88 -8.69 1.65
C ARG A 237 13.34 -7.41 2.26
N ILE A 238 12.42 -7.51 3.21
CA ILE A 238 11.86 -6.35 3.91
C ILE A 238 12.88 -5.87 4.94
N PHE A 239 13.32 -4.64 4.75
CA PHE A 239 14.27 -4.01 5.65
C PHE A 239 13.60 -3.40 6.86
N GLY A 240 12.56 -2.63 6.62
CA GLY A 240 11.86 -1.93 7.66
C GLY A 240 10.81 -0.99 7.09
N THR A 241 10.35 -0.09 7.95
CA THR A 241 9.36 0.92 7.61
C THR A 241 9.91 2.30 7.90
N ILE A 242 9.45 3.26 7.13
CA ILE A 242 9.70 4.68 7.33
C ILE A 242 8.36 5.30 7.69
N SER A 243 8.30 6.00 8.81
CA SER A 243 7.07 6.61 9.30
C SER A 243 7.06 8.14 9.21
N GLU A 244 8.21 8.76 8.96
CA GLU A 244 8.34 10.20 8.81
C GLU A 244 9.16 10.48 7.56
N VAL A 245 8.60 11.29 6.67
CA VAL A 245 9.23 11.72 5.43
C VAL A 245 9.58 13.20 5.59
N SER A 246 10.85 13.50 5.72
CA SER A 246 11.31 14.89 5.60
C SER A 246 11.84 15.08 4.18
N PRO A 247 11.17 15.87 3.33
CA PRO A 247 11.76 16.28 2.07
C PRO A 247 13.02 17.11 2.35
N VAL A 248 14.07 16.84 1.63
CA VAL A 248 15.31 17.63 1.66
C VAL A 248 15.20 18.80 0.69
#